data_674f7b54c8fe50277a03a7a27fa7062b
#
_entry.id   674f7b54c8fe50277a03a7a27fa7062b
#
_cell.length_a   1.000
_cell.length_b   1.000
_cell.length_c   1.000
_cell.angle_alpha   90.00
_cell.angle_beta   90.00
_cell.angle_gamma   90.00
#
_symmetry.space_group_name_H-M   'P 1'
#
loop_
_entity.id
_entity.type
_entity.pdbx_description
1 polymer ?
#
loop_
_entity_poly.entity_id
_entity_poly.type
_entity_poly.pdbx_seq_one_letter_code
_entity_poly.pdbx_strand_id
1 'polypeptide(L)'
;MNNQLTVNAGWLVDGSARPVQSGIQLKIIDGRIDTIREKLPDHPGQPPDHPDATTLDLKQDTVLPALVDSHVHLSMSGTMDPEKRLGQLDMEFGSVVNTIQRHLDQHLAAGVLAVRDGGDRWGFVMRHIHNCVISRDSIVRVKSPGRAWHKPGRYGRLIGRAPDPSTSLAQAIELAPDPIDHVKIVNSGLNSLKVFGRQTLPQFDRSELETAVLAAERRGIKIMVHANGHKPVQTAAAAGCHSIEHGFFMGSGNLRLLADKAVFWVPTAVTMHAYCRYLEQLGKETDIARKNLDHQIEQLHRARQLNVPIALGTDAGSPAVDHGHAVVDEMKILIQAGYTIEEVIRFASFNGAQLLGIKDLGLLAPGMPATFIVVEGDPSGLPDSLRRPKAVYLKGERVSGYKLRGAR
;
A
#
# COMPACT_ATOMS: atom_id res chain seq x y z
N MET A 1 24.65 14.67 -22.96
CA MET A 1 24.37 13.45 -23.77
C MET A 1 23.01 12.95 -23.30
N ASN A 2 22.04 12.79 -24.21
CA ASN A 2 20.73 12.25 -23.83
C ASN A 2 20.93 10.78 -23.48
N ASN A 3 20.63 10.41 -22.23
CA ASN A 3 20.72 9.03 -21.78
C ASN A 3 19.52 8.26 -22.35
N GLN A 4 19.76 7.42 -23.38
CA GLN A 4 18.74 6.66 -24.07
C GLN A 4 18.81 5.18 -23.71
N LEU A 5 17.67 4.61 -23.23
CA LEU A 5 17.54 3.20 -22.95
C LEU A 5 16.34 2.62 -23.73
N THR A 6 16.57 1.52 -24.42
CA THR A 6 15.52 0.75 -25.08
C THR A 6 15.30 -0.54 -24.29
N VAL A 7 14.05 -0.82 -23.87
CA VAL A 7 13.66 -2.04 -23.16
C VAL A 7 12.79 -2.88 -24.07
N ASN A 8 13.24 -4.09 -24.40
CA ASN A 8 12.46 -5.08 -25.13
C ASN A 8 11.84 -6.07 -24.13
N ALA A 9 10.58 -5.91 -23.80
CA ALA A 9 9.87 -6.76 -22.85
C ALA A 9 9.07 -7.87 -23.54
N GLY A 10 9.09 -9.07 -22.97
CA GLY A 10 8.21 -10.16 -23.41
C GLY A 10 6.76 -9.82 -23.16
N TRP A 11 6.47 -9.27 -21.97
CA TRP A 11 5.14 -8.84 -21.56
C TRP A 11 5.19 -7.53 -20.78
N LEU A 12 4.13 -6.75 -20.92
CA LEU A 12 3.92 -5.49 -20.20
C LEU A 12 2.55 -5.49 -19.53
N VAL A 13 2.54 -5.28 -18.21
CA VAL A 13 1.37 -4.89 -17.42
C VAL A 13 1.53 -3.41 -17.08
N ASP A 14 0.76 -2.51 -17.70
CA ASP A 14 1.05 -1.07 -17.64
C ASP A 14 0.51 -0.35 -16.39
N GLY A 15 -0.26 -1.03 -15.54
CA GLY A 15 -0.90 -0.48 -14.34
C GLY A 15 -2.23 0.22 -14.57
N SER A 16 -2.75 0.23 -15.79
CA SER A 16 -4.05 0.85 -16.13
C SER A 16 -5.25 -0.11 -16.03
N ALA A 17 -5.02 -1.38 -15.73
CA ALA A 17 -5.96 -2.50 -15.83
C ALA A 17 -6.37 -2.87 -17.26
N ARG A 18 -5.66 -2.40 -18.29
CA ARG A 18 -5.79 -2.93 -19.64
C ARG A 18 -5.19 -4.33 -19.72
N PRO A 19 -5.65 -5.16 -20.68
CA PRO A 19 -5.07 -6.48 -20.90
C PRO A 19 -3.55 -6.43 -21.05
N VAL A 20 -2.88 -7.49 -20.61
CA VAL A 20 -1.43 -7.66 -20.78
C VAL A 20 -1.06 -7.51 -22.24
N GLN A 21 0.00 -6.77 -22.53
CA GLN A 21 0.56 -6.60 -23.87
C GLN A 21 1.79 -7.49 -24.02
N SER A 22 2.02 -8.08 -25.19
CA SER A 22 3.15 -8.95 -25.49
C SER A 22 4.08 -8.37 -26.54
N GLY A 23 5.37 -8.70 -26.47
CA GLY A 23 6.35 -8.27 -27.47
C GLY A 23 6.51 -6.75 -27.55
N ILE A 24 6.70 -6.10 -26.42
CA ILE A 24 6.66 -4.63 -26.30
C ILE A 24 8.06 -4.04 -26.25
N GLN A 25 8.22 -2.92 -26.94
CA GLN A 25 9.40 -2.07 -26.84
C GLN A 25 9.05 -0.76 -26.15
N LEU A 26 9.77 -0.45 -25.04
CA LEU A 26 9.75 0.85 -24.38
C LEU A 26 11.00 1.63 -24.76
N LYS A 27 10.84 2.84 -25.29
CA LYS A 27 11.92 3.79 -25.46
C LYS A 27 11.92 4.77 -24.30
N ILE A 28 13.07 4.92 -23.66
CA ILE A 28 13.27 5.76 -22.48
C ILE A 28 14.32 6.80 -22.81
N ILE A 29 14.00 8.08 -22.59
CA ILE A 29 14.90 9.22 -22.79
C ILE A 29 14.93 10.02 -21.48
N ASP A 30 16.13 10.28 -20.99
CA ASP A 30 16.37 11.05 -19.75
C ASP A 30 15.50 10.54 -18.57
N GLY A 31 15.39 9.23 -18.45
CA GLY A 31 14.66 8.57 -17.36
C GLY A 31 13.13 8.59 -17.49
N ARG A 32 12.59 9.07 -18.62
CA ARG A 32 11.14 9.07 -18.91
C ARG A 32 10.81 8.16 -20.08
N ILE A 33 9.65 7.55 -20.03
CA ILE A 33 9.11 6.78 -21.14
C ILE A 33 8.72 7.75 -22.25
N ASP A 34 9.38 7.62 -23.39
CA ASP A 34 9.08 8.39 -24.60
C ASP A 34 7.95 7.70 -25.38
N THR A 35 8.15 6.42 -25.73
CA THR A 35 7.17 5.63 -26.47
C THR A 35 7.05 4.22 -25.92
N ILE A 36 5.85 3.63 -26.09
CA ILE A 36 5.56 2.22 -25.90
C ILE A 36 4.92 1.73 -27.19
N ARG A 37 5.51 0.71 -27.81
CA ARG A 37 5.00 0.16 -29.07
C ARG A 37 5.20 -1.37 -29.13
N GLU A 38 4.43 -2.04 -29.95
CA GLU A 38 4.72 -3.42 -30.31
C GLU A 38 6.10 -3.48 -31.01
N LYS A 39 6.93 -4.44 -30.61
CA LYS A 39 8.21 -4.65 -31.25
C LYS A 39 7.97 -5.26 -32.63
N LEU A 40 8.34 -4.52 -33.68
CA LEU A 40 8.38 -5.07 -35.03
C LEU A 40 9.45 -6.19 -35.12
N PRO A 41 9.23 -7.20 -35.98
CA PRO A 41 10.27 -8.20 -36.27
C PRO A 41 11.57 -7.49 -36.66
N ASP A 42 12.68 -7.98 -36.15
CA ASP A 42 14.01 -7.47 -36.53
C ASP A 42 14.24 -7.74 -38.03
N HIS A 43 14.21 -6.69 -38.84
CA HIS A 43 14.62 -6.82 -40.26
C HIS A 43 16.12 -6.94 -40.33
N PRO A 44 16.67 -8.00 -40.98
CA PRO A 44 18.09 -8.13 -41.19
C PRO A 44 18.64 -6.91 -41.94
N GLY A 45 19.58 -6.18 -41.32
CA GLY A 45 20.23 -5.02 -41.91
C GLY A 45 19.68 -3.66 -41.51
N GLN A 46 18.70 -3.56 -40.62
CA GLN A 46 18.27 -2.28 -40.08
C GLN A 46 19.27 -1.84 -38.98
N PRO A 47 19.92 -0.67 -39.12
CA PRO A 47 20.82 -0.18 -38.07
C PRO A 47 20.02 0.09 -36.79
N PRO A 48 20.64 -0.08 -35.61
CA PRO A 48 19.98 0.33 -34.36
C PRO A 48 19.53 1.80 -34.46
N ASP A 49 18.35 2.10 -33.97
CA ASP A 49 17.71 3.45 -34.03
C ASP A 49 18.64 4.57 -33.51
N HIS A 50 19.65 4.20 -32.71
CA HIS A 50 20.77 5.08 -32.30
C HIS A 50 21.99 4.25 -31.90
N PRO A 51 23.21 4.57 -32.39
CA PRO A 51 24.44 3.81 -32.09
C PRO A 51 24.82 3.84 -30.60
N ASP A 52 24.37 4.83 -29.83
CA ASP A 52 24.71 5.01 -28.41
C ASP A 52 23.60 4.54 -27.46
N ALA A 53 22.48 3.97 -27.96
CA ALA A 53 21.37 3.54 -27.11
C ALA A 53 21.69 2.21 -26.43
N THR A 54 21.66 2.19 -25.11
CA THR A 54 21.72 0.95 -24.32
C THR A 54 20.43 0.16 -24.53
N THR A 55 20.53 -1.13 -24.89
CA THR A 55 19.36 -2.01 -25.01
C THR A 55 19.32 -3.01 -23.87
N LEU A 56 18.17 -3.07 -23.20
CA LEU A 56 17.85 -4.06 -22.17
C LEU A 56 16.94 -5.12 -22.78
N ASP A 57 17.44 -6.34 -22.94
CA ASP A 57 16.69 -7.48 -23.48
C ASP A 57 15.99 -8.24 -22.36
N LEU A 58 14.66 -8.10 -22.30
CA LEU A 58 13.75 -8.73 -21.34
C LEU A 58 12.65 -9.53 -22.05
N LYS A 59 12.96 -10.13 -23.21
CA LYS A 59 12.00 -10.86 -24.05
C LYS A 59 11.34 -12.06 -23.36
N GLN A 60 11.94 -12.55 -22.29
CA GLN A 60 11.41 -13.68 -21.50
C GLN A 60 10.87 -13.22 -20.13
N ASP A 61 10.76 -11.93 -19.91
CA ASP A 61 10.40 -11.35 -18.63
C ASP A 61 9.13 -10.48 -18.76
N THR A 62 8.43 -10.33 -17.66
CA THR A 62 7.30 -9.40 -17.52
C THR A 62 7.77 -8.11 -16.86
N VAL A 63 7.41 -6.98 -17.49
CA VAL A 63 7.64 -5.62 -16.98
C VAL A 63 6.33 -5.07 -16.44
N LEU A 64 6.36 -4.48 -15.23
CA LEU A 64 5.20 -3.89 -14.57
C LEU A 64 5.62 -2.66 -13.76
N PRO A 65 4.68 -1.73 -13.43
CA PRO A 65 5.01 -0.54 -12.66
C PRO A 65 5.45 -0.90 -11.24
N ALA A 66 6.24 -0.03 -10.64
CA ALA A 66 6.57 -0.15 -9.23
C ALA A 66 5.31 -0.13 -8.36
N LEU A 67 5.32 -0.94 -7.30
CA LEU A 67 4.18 -1.14 -6.42
C LEU A 67 4.09 -0.06 -5.34
N VAL A 68 2.89 0.06 -4.80
CA VAL A 68 2.52 0.93 -3.68
C VAL A 68 1.78 0.09 -2.64
N ASP A 69 2.23 0.13 -1.38
CA ASP A 69 1.50 -0.42 -0.25
C ASP A 69 0.80 0.72 0.52
N SER A 70 -0.52 0.77 0.42
CA SER A 70 -1.31 1.90 0.92
C SER A 70 -1.61 1.84 2.41
N HIS A 71 -1.12 0.83 3.14
CA HIS A 71 -1.29 0.72 4.59
C HIS A 71 -0.21 -0.17 5.22
N VAL A 72 0.71 0.45 5.95
CA VAL A 72 1.77 -0.22 6.71
C VAL A 72 1.97 0.43 8.08
N HIS A 73 2.69 -0.24 8.99
CA HIS A 73 3.20 0.30 10.25
C HIS A 73 4.72 0.11 10.32
N LEU A 74 5.48 1.05 9.75
CA LEU A 74 6.93 0.91 9.55
C LEU A 74 7.73 0.77 10.86
N SER A 75 7.20 1.24 11.98
CA SER A 75 7.85 1.10 13.30
C SER A 75 7.71 -0.28 13.93
N MET A 76 6.80 -1.14 13.40
CA MET A 76 6.46 -2.44 13.92
C MET A 76 6.82 -3.56 12.96
N SER A 77 7.37 -4.67 13.45
CA SER A 77 7.56 -5.88 12.66
C SER A 77 6.35 -6.81 12.73
N GLY A 78 6.25 -7.74 11.77
CA GLY A 78 5.22 -8.79 11.75
C GLY A 78 5.38 -9.88 12.84
N THR A 79 6.33 -9.73 13.76
CA THR A 79 6.59 -10.76 14.79
C THR A 79 5.35 -11.10 15.60
N MET A 80 5.17 -12.38 15.90
CA MET A 80 4.12 -12.89 16.80
C MET A 80 4.57 -13.00 18.26
N ASP A 81 5.85 -12.75 18.54
CA ASP A 81 6.43 -12.74 19.87
C ASP A 81 5.89 -11.52 20.67
N PRO A 82 5.10 -11.74 21.76
CA PRO A 82 4.47 -10.64 22.50
C PRO A 82 5.50 -9.73 23.19
N GLU A 83 6.62 -10.27 23.66
CA GLU A 83 7.66 -9.49 24.35
C GLU A 83 8.35 -8.55 23.36
N LYS A 84 8.72 -9.06 22.17
CA LYS A 84 9.29 -8.23 21.11
C LYS A 84 8.33 -7.16 20.65
N ARG A 85 7.03 -7.48 20.51
CA ARG A 85 6.02 -6.49 20.13
C ARG A 85 5.88 -5.38 21.17
N LEU A 86 5.81 -5.74 22.45
CA LEU A 86 5.77 -4.76 23.55
C LEU A 86 7.04 -3.91 23.56
N GLY A 87 8.22 -4.54 23.43
CA GLY A 87 9.49 -3.84 23.33
C GLY A 87 9.54 -2.82 22.19
N GLN A 88 8.96 -3.16 21.01
CA GLN A 88 8.90 -2.24 19.87
C GLN A 88 8.05 -0.98 20.14
N LEU A 89 7.03 -1.06 21.00
CA LEU A 89 6.20 0.10 21.36
C LEU A 89 6.92 1.11 22.27
N ASP A 90 7.91 0.67 23.01
CA ASP A 90 8.64 1.47 23.98
C ASP A 90 10.11 1.71 23.58
N MET A 91 10.49 1.37 22.33
CA MET A 91 11.84 1.62 21.79
C MET A 91 12.13 3.11 21.71
N GLU A 92 13.37 3.47 21.97
CA GLU A 92 13.89 4.81 21.70
C GLU A 92 14.05 5.07 20.20
N PHE A 93 14.00 6.32 19.80
CA PHE A 93 14.07 6.73 18.39
C PHE A 93 15.25 6.11 17.63
N GLY A 94 16.46 6.12 18.20
CA GLY A 94 17.66 5.56 17.55
C GLY A 94 17.52 4.07 17.18
N SER A 95 16.85 3.28 18.03
CA SER A 95 16.59 1.85 17.78
C SER A 95 15.49 1.63 16.73
N VAL A 96 14.45 2.46 16.76
CA VAL A 96 13.34 2.38 15.79
C VAL A 96 13.81 2.72 14.38
N VAL A 97 14.73 3.66 14.20
CA VAL A 97 15.29 4.03 12.88
C VAL A 97 15.82 2.81 12.12
N ASN A 98 16.60 1.95 12.78
CA ASN A 98 17.12 0.72 12.17
C ASN A 98 16.00 -0.25 11.76
N THR A 99 14.93 -0.29 12.55
CA THR A 99 13.75 -1.10 12.25
C THR A 99 13.00 -0.57 11.03
N ILE A 100 12.75 0.74 10.98
CA ILE A 100 12.13 1.42 9.84
C ILE A 100 12.94 1.19 8.57
N GLN A 101 14.26 1.39 8.62
CA GLN A 101 15.12 1.21 7.45
C GLN A 101 15.08 -0.22 6.92
N ARG A 102 15.14 -1.23 7.80
CA ARG A 102 15.03 -2.64 7.42
C ARG A 102 13.68 -2.94 6.74
N HIS A 103 12.58 -2.36 7.23
CA HIS A 103 11.27 -2.53 6.62
C HIS A 103 11.18 -1.84 5.26
N LEU A 104 11.78 -0.67 5.09
CA LEU A 104 11.90 0.00 3.79
C LEU A 104 12.73 -0.84 2.80
N ASP A 105 13.82 -1.45 3.25
CA ASP A 105 14.64 -2.35 2.43
C ASP A 105 13.84 -3.60 1.99
N GLN A 106 12.98 -4.14 2.87
CA GLN A 106 12.08 -5.25 2.52
C GLN A 106 11.03 -4.83 1.47
N HIS A 107 10.46 -3.64 1.59
CA HIS A 107 9.57 -3.09 0.58
C HIS A 107 10.26 -2.90 -0.77
N LEU A 108 11.45 -2.30 -0.77
CA LEU A 108 12.26 -2.14 -1.99
C LEU A 108 12.57 -3.48 -2.65
N ALA A 109 12.95 -4.48 -1.86
CA ALA A 109 13.24 -5.83 -2.35
C ALA A 109 12.03 -6.51 -3.01
N ALA A 110 10.82 -6.17 -2.60
CA ALA A 110 9.55 -6.62 -3.18
C ALA A 110 9.05 -5.70 -4.33
N GLY A 111 9.83 -4.70 -4.75
CA GLY A 111 9.42 -3.75 -5.79
C GLY A 111 8.40 -2.70 -5.34
N VAL A 112 8.16 -2.54 -4.03
CA VAL A 112 7.31 -1.51 -3.47
C VAL A 112 8.12 -0.22 -3.29
N LEU A 113 7.82 0.80 -4.08
CA LEU A 113 8.55 2.08 -4.08
C LEU A 113 7.79 3.24 -3.44
N ALA A 114 6.60 2.99 -2.94
CA ALA A 114 5.90 3.93 -2.07
C ALA A 114 5.06 3.19 -1.04
N VAL A 115 5.01 3.75 0.18
CA VAL A 115 4.20 3.21 1.28
C VAL A 115 3.45 4.32 2.00
N ARG A 116 2.25 3.99 2.53
CA ARG A 116 1.49 4.88 3.43
C ARG A 116 1.47 4.28 4.83
N ASP A 117 2.19 4.91 5.73
CA ASP A 117 2.26 4.53 7.13
C ASP A 117 0.96 4.85 7.87
N GLY A 118 0.54 3.98 8.76
CA GLY A 118 -0.66 4.13 9.59
C GLY A 118 -0.43 4.91 10.90
N GLY A 119 0.79 5.36 11.11
CA GLY A 119 1.20 6.06 12.31
C GLY A 119 1.82 5.16 13.38
N ASP A 120 2.52 5.79 14.27
CA ASP A 120 3.09 5.18 15.47
C ASP A 120 2.84 6.06 16.70
N ARG A 121 3.00 5.47 17.90
CA ARG A 121 2.71 6.13 19.18
C ARG A 121 3.47 7.44 19.39
N TRP A 122 4.70 7.52 18.88
CA TRP A 122 5.63 8.61 19.14
C TRP A 122 5.85 9.53 17.92
N GLY A 123 5.34 9.17 16.72
CA GLY A 123 5.58 9.87 15.49
C GLY A 123 7.01 9.67 14.94
N PHE A 124 7.64 8.56 15.28
CA PHE A 124 9.02 8.29 14.92
C PHE A 124 9.23 8.06 13.42
N VAL A 125 8.25 7.45 12.74
CA VAL A 125 8.30 7.30 11.28
C VAL A 125 8.39 8.66 10.61
N MET A 126 7.52 9.60 10.98
CA MET A 126 7.53 10.96 10.43
C MET A 126 8.85 11.68 10.74
N ARG A 127 9.33 11.58 11.98
CA ARG A 127 10.62 12.15 12.39
C ARG A 127 11.79 11.57 11.57
N HIS A 128 11.78 10.27 11.30
CA HIS A 128 12.80 9.61 10.47
C HIS A 128 12.76 10.13 9.04
N ILE A 129 11.58 10.22 8.42
CA ILE A 129 11.42 10.72 7.06
C ILE A 129 11.97 12.14 6.95
N HIS A 130 11.64 13.02 7.88
CA HIS A 130 12.14 14.39 7.89
C HIS A 130 13.67 14.45 7.93
N ASN A 131 14.29 13.60 8.76
CA ASN A 131 15.74 13.50 8.83
C ASN A 131 16.35 12.95 7.54
N CYS A 132 15.69 11.97 6.87
CA CYS A 132 16.13 11.38 5.61
C CYS A 132 15.94 12.31 4.40
N VAL A 133 14.91 13.16 4.39
CA VAL A 133 14.73 14.17 3.32
C VAL A 133 15.93 15.11 3.25
N ILE A 134 16.61 15.37 4.37
CA ILE A 134 17.84 16.13 4.43
C ILE A 134 18.99 15.35 3.76
N SER A 135 19.02 14.02 3.84
CA SER A 135 20.05 13.16 3.26
C SER A 135 19.79 12.68 1.82
N ARG A 136 18.59 12.89 1.26
CA ARG A 136 18.15 12.44 -0.08
C ARG A 136 18.29 10.94 -0.38
N ASP A 137 18.38 10.08 0.65
CA ASP A 137 18.82 8.69 0.48
C ASP A 137 17.69 7.64 0.41
N SER A 138 16.41 8.02 0.55
CA SER A 138 15.33 7.05 0.51
C SER A 138 14.79 6.82 -0.90
N ILE A 139 14.96 5.60 -1.43
CA ILE A 139 14.37 5.16 -2.70
C ILE A 139 12.87 4.93 -2.54
N VAL A 140 12.45 4.36 -1.40
CA VAL A 140 11.03 4.12 -1.08
C VAL A 140 10.42 5.40 -0.51
N ARG A 141 9.40 5.91 -1.19
CA ARG A 141 8.67 7.11 -0.73
C ARG A 141 7.73 6.74 0.40
N VAL A 142 7.79 7.48 1.49
CA VAL A 142 6.92 7.25 2.65
C VAL A 142 5.98 8.43 2.83
N LYS A 143 4.70 8.13 3.04
CA LYS A 143 3.67 9.06 3.49
C LYS A 143 3.24 8.67 4.90
N SER A 144 3.36 9.57 5.88
CA SER A 144 3.06 9.27 7.27
C SER A 144 2.15 10.32 7.93
N PRO A 145 1.26 9.91 8.84
CA PRO A 145 0.43 10.81 9.66
C PRO A 145 1.15 11.25 10.94
N GLY A 146 2.38 10.77 11.17
CA GLY A 146 3.01 10.85 12.48
C GLY A 146 2.25 10.00 13.50
N ARG A 147 1.27 10.59 14.20
CA ARG A 147 0.43 9.91 15.20
C ARG A 147 -1.05 9.91 14.78
N ALA A 148 -1.72 8.77 14.92
CA ALA A 148 -3.14 8.67 14.70
C ALA A 148 -3.96 9.38 15.79
N TRP A 149 -5.21 9.72 15.49
CA TRP A 149 -6.17 10.27 16.44
C TRP A 149 -7.17 9.23 16.89
N HIS A 150 -7.43 9.13 18.19
CA HIS A 150 -8.46 8.26 18.78
C HIS A 150 -9.12 8.95 19.99
N LYS A 151 -10.30 8.52 20.43
CA LYS A 151 -10.92 9.04 21.65
C LYS A 151 -10.23 8.50 22.91
N PRO A 152 -10.18 9.28 24.01
CA PRO A 152 -9.64 8.83 25.28
C PRO A 152 -10.29 7.51 25.73
N GLY A 153 -9.50 6.59 26.26
CA GLY A 153 -9.96 5.28 26.72
C GLY A 153 -10.42 4.30 25.65
N ARG A 154 -10.33 4.65 24.37
CA ARG A 154 -10.70 3.78 23.24
C ARG A 154 -9.46 3.21 22.55
N TYR A 155 -9.68 2.25 21.62
CA TYR A 155 -8.62 1.66 20.82
C TYR A 155 -7.90 2.71 19.96
N GLY A 156 -6.57 2.58 19.80
CA GLY A 156 -5.72 3.46 18.98
C GLY A 156 -4.43 3.92 19.67
N ARG A 157 -4.28 3.71 20.98
CA ARG A 157 -3.10 4.15 21.76
C ARG A 157 -1.77 3.59 21.23
N LEU A 158 -1.79 2.42 20.56
CA LEU A 158 -0.58 1.80 20.00
C LEU A 158 0.02 2.65 18.86
N ILE A 159 -0.80 3.40 18.13
CA ILE A 159 -0.41 4.13 16.92
C ILE A 159 -0.70 5.64 17.02
N GLY A 160 -1.23 6.11 18.14
CA GLY A 160 -1.69 7.49 18.20
C GLY A 160 -1.91 8.07 19.57
N ARG A 161 -2.63 9.17 19.57
CA ARG A 161 -2.98 9.98 20.75
C ARG A 161 -4.45 10.41 20.72
N ALA A 162 -4.97 10.79 21.87
CA ALA A 162 -6.25 11.50 21.96
C ALA A 162 -6.03 13.01 21.81
N PRO A 163 -7.04 13.76 21.32
CA PRO A 163 -7.09 15.23 21.48
C PRO A 163 -7.06 15.61 22.97
N ASP A 164 -6.57 16.80 23.27
CA ASP A 164 -6.70 17.33 24.63
C ASP A 164 -8.17 17.44 25.03
N PRO A 165 -8.52 17.25 26.31
CA PRO A 165 -9.92 17.25 26.75
C PRO A 165 -10.68 18.55 26.43
N SER A 166 -9.98 19.68 26.28
CA SER A 166 -10.55 20.99 25.96
C SER A 166 -10.63 21.27 24.45
N THR A 167 -10.13 20.38 23.59
CA THR A 167 -10.09 20.58 22.13
C THR A 167 -10.93 19.55 21.39
N SER A 168 -11.60 19.97 20.31
CA SER A 168 -12.24 19.07 19.37
C SER A 168 -11.21 18.36 18.50
N LEU A 169 -11.59 17.26 17.84
CA LEU A 169 -10.75 16.57 16.87
C LEU A 169 -10.30 17.52 15.75
N ALA A 170 -11.19 18.35 15.23
CA ALA A 170 -10.91 19.34 14.19
C ALA A 170 -9.84 20.34 14.64
N GLN A 171 -10.01 20.93 15.82
CA GLN A 171 -9.03 21.85 16.41
C GLN A 171 -7.67 21.17 16.61
N ALA A 172 -7.67 19.93 17.11
CA ALA A 172 -6.45 19.18 17.32
C ALA A 172 -5.70 18.88 15.99
N ILE A 173 -6.43 18.64 14.89
CA ILE A 173 -5.87 18.50 13.55
C ILE A 173 -5.30 19.82 13.03
N GLU A 174 -6.03 20.94 13.17
CA GLU A 174 -5.59 22.25 12.71
C GLU A 174 -4.34 22.74 13.43
N LEU A 175 -4.31 22.58 14.74
CA LEU A 175 -3.25 23.07 15.62
C LEU A 175 -2.05 22.11 15.70
N ALA A 176 -2.13 20.92 15.10
CA ALA A 176 -1.02 19.97 15.11
C ALA A 176 0.23 20.59 14.42
N PRO A 177 1.33 20.82 15.16
CA PRO A 177 2.50 21.52 14.63
C PRO A 177 3.30 20.66 13.65
N ASP A 178 3.10 19.34 13.70
CA ASP A 178 3.89 18.39 12.93
C ASP A 178 3.53 18.48 11.44
N PRO A 179 4.51 18.54 10.53
CA PRO A 179 4.28 18.39 9.11
C PRO A 179 3.94 16.93 8.81
N ILE A 180 2.66 16.66 8.58
CA ILE A 180 2.12 15.32 8.29
C ILE A 180 1.63 15.25 6.84
N ASP A 181 1.73 14.08 6.21
CA ASP A 181 1.27 13.87 4.84
C ASP A 181 -0.24 13.61 4.74
N HIS A 182 -0.83 13.09 5.81
CA HIS A 182 -2.27 12.82 5.92
C HIS A 182 -2.68 12.70 7.40
N VAL A 183 -3.97 12.76 7.66
CA VAL A 183 -4.53 12.51 8.99
C VAL A 183 -4.91 11.04 9.09
N LYS A 184 -4.52 10.34 10.17
CA LYS A 184 -5.04 9.01 10.52
C LYS A 184 -6.01 9.13 11.68
N ILE A 185 -7.22 8.55 11.50
CA ILE A 185 -8.24 8.45 12.55
C ILE A 185 -8.56 6.98 12.83
N VAL A 186 -8.70 6.64 14.09
CA VAL A 186 -9.19 5.33 14.54
C VAL A 186 -10.64 5.48 14.95
N ASN A 187 -11.57 4.95 14.13
CA ASN A 187 -13.00 5.12 14.36
C ASN A 187 -13.72 3.86 14.86
N SER A 188 -13.01 2.74 15.03
CA SER A 188 -13.57 1.51 15.60
C SER A 188 -12.56 0.79 16.48
N GLY A 189 -12.99 -0.30 17.12
CA GLY A 189 -12.07 -1.31 17.68
C GLY A 189 -11.59 -2.29 16.61
N LEU A 190 -10.81 -3.29 17.06
CA LEU A 190 -10.34 -4.40 16.23
C LEU A 190 -11.47 -5.41 15.98
N ASN A 191 -11.30 -6.23 14.95
CA ASN A 191 -12.12 -7.43 14.76
C ASN A 191 -11.91 -8.42 15.89
N SER A 192 -13.00 -9.08 16.30
CA SER A 192 -12.91 -10.14 17.29
C SER A 192 -12.35 -11.42 16.67
N LEU A 193 -11.35 -12.00 17.32
CA LEU A 193 -10.85 -13.34 17.01
C LEU A 193 -11.51 -14.44 17.85
N LYS A 194 -12.50 -14.06 18.69
CA LYS A 194 -13.26 -14.98 19.55
C LYS A 194 -14.73 -15.08 19.16
N VAL A 195 -15.28 -14.03 18.56
CA VAL A 195 -16.71 -13.97 18.19
C VAL A 195 -16.83 -13.40 16.78
N PHE A 196 -17.28 -14.23 15.85
CA PHE A 196 -17.53 -13.83 14.47
C PHE A 196 -18.56 -12.70 14.38
N GLY A 197 -18.29 -11.70 13.55
CA GLY A 197 -19.22 -10.60 13.29
C GLY A 197 -19.38 -9.59 14.42
N ARG A 198 -18.60 -9.68 15.51
CA ARG A 198 -18.65 -8.70 16.60
C ARG A 198 -18.16 -7.35 16.12
N GLN A 199 -19.00 -6.34 16.25
CA GLN A 199 -18.72 -4.95 15.86
C GLN A 199 -18.61 -4.05 17.10
N THR A 200 -17.94 -2.92 16.94
CA THR A 200 -17.85 -1.86 17.96
C THR A 200 -18.56 -0.60 17.46
N LEU A 201 -19.02 0.24 18.38
CA LEU A 201 -19.53 1.55 18.02
C LEU A 201 -18.42 2.48 17.54
N PRO A 202 -18.74 3.45 16.66
CA PRO A 202 -17.76 4.44 16.21
C PRO A 202 -17.19 5.22 17.40
N GLN A 203 -15.96 5.66 17.28
CA GLN A 203 -15.33 6.51 18.29
C GLN A 203 -15.76 7.97 18.12
N PHE A 204 -15.82 8.45 16.89
CA PHE A 204 -16.26 9.77 16.53
C PHE A 204 -17.57 9.68 15.76
N ASP A 205 -18.49 10.61 16.03
CA ASP A 205 -19.72 10.69 15.29
C ASP A 205 -19.53 11.38 13.93
N ARG A 206 -20.61 11.46 13.15
CA ARG A 206 -20.55 12.01 11.80
C ARG A 206 -20.15 13.49 11.80
N SER A 207 -20.69 14.30 12.70
CA SER A 207 -20.42 15.73 12.77
C SER A 207 -18.97 16.01 13.17
N GLU A 208 -18.44 15.24 14.14
CA GLU A 208 -17.02 15.31 14.52
C GLU A 208 -16.10 15.00 13.34
N LEU A 209 -16.44 13.98 12.52
CA LEU A 209 -15.65 13.62 11.35
C LEU A 209 -15.82 14.62 10.21
N GLU A 210 -17.00 15.18 9.96
CA GLU A 210 -17.22 16.24 8.96
C GLU A 210 -16.36 17.47 9.27
N THR A 211 -16.33 17.91 10.53
CA THR A 211 -15.48 19.03 10.94
C THR A 211 -13.98 18.69 10.84
N ALA A 212 -13.60 17.44 11.13
CA ALA A 212 -12.23 16.96 10.96
C ALA A 212 -11.80 16.92 9.47
N VAL A 213 -12.74 16.54 8.56
CA VAL A 213 -12.49 16.57 7.11
C VAL A 213 -12.21 18.01 6.66
N LEU A 214 -13.05 18.97 7.05
CA LEU A 214 -12.82 20.38 6.73
C LEU A 214 -11.50 20.93 7.29
N ALA A 215 -11.09 20.48 8.49
CA ALA A 215 -9.80 20.85 9.08
C ALA A 215 -8.62 20.29 8.28
N ALA A 216 -8.71 19.04 7.83
CA ALA A 216 -7.69 18.42 6.98
C ALA A 216 -7.62 19.09 5.59
N GLU A 217 -8.76 19.39 4.99
CA GLU A 217 -8.83 20.09 3.69
C GLU A 217 -8.17 21.46 3.73
N ARG A 218 -8.36 22.24 4.82
CA ARG A 218 -7.66 23.53 5.01
C ARG A 218 -6.13 23.38 5.06
N ARG A 219 -5.64 22.21 5.46
CA ARG A 219 -4.22 21.85 5.43
C ARG A 219 -3.78 21.21 4.10
N GLY A 220 -4.69 21.00 3.15
CA GLY A 220 -4.42 20.34 1.87
C GLY A 220 -4.08 18.85 2.00
N ILE A 221 -4.53 18.18 3.08
CA ILE A 221 -4.21 16.77 3.36
C ILE A 221 -5.47 15.90 3.46
N LYS A 222 -5.31 14.60 3.18
CA LYS A 222 -6.39 13.62 3.17
C LYS A 222 -6.58 12.94 4.54
N ILE A 223 -7.74 12.31 4.75
CA ILE A 223 -8.02 11.52 5.95
C ILE A 223 -8.09 10.04 5.63
N MET A 224 -7.32 9.24 6.38
CA MET A 224 -7.26 7.79 6.42
C MET A 224 -7.96 7.29 7.69
N VAL A 225 -8.96 6.37 7.57
CA VAL A 225 -9.76 5.95 8.72
C VAL A 225 -9.72 4.44 8.94
N HIS A 226 -9.20 4.00 10.09
CA HIS A 226 -9.44 2.64 10.58
C HIS A 226 -10.91 2.51 10.99
N ALA A 227 -11.67 1.68 10.27
CA ALA A 227 -13.08 1.46 10.56
C ALA A 227 -13.52 0.04 10.21
N ASN A 228 -14.03 -0.69 11.20
CA ASN A 228 -14.65 -2.01 11.06
C ASN A 228 -16.10 -1.95 11.54
N GLY A 229 -16.96 -2.70 10.88
CA GLY A 229 -18.39 -2.74 11.17
C GLY A 229 -19.21 -1.71 10.41
N HIS A 230 -20.51 -1.97 10.36
CA HIS A 230 -21.44 -1.16 9.58
C HIS A 230 -21.43 0.33 9.98
N LYS A 231 -21.61 0.62 11.27
CA LYS A 231 -21.79 2.01 11.74
C LYS A 231 -20.51 2.85 11.64
N PRO A 232 -19.32 2.37 12.07
CA PRO A 232 -18.09 3.15 11.93
C PRO A 232 -17.73 3.48 10.49
N VAL A 233 -17.91 2.52 9.56
CA VAL A 233 -17.66 2.74 8.13
C VAL A 233 -18.66 3.73 7.55
N GLN A 234 -19.97 3.56 7.84
CA GLN A 234 -21.01 4.48 7.41
C GLN A 234 -20.71 5.91 7.85
N THR A 235 -20.35 6.07 9.13
CA THR A 235 -20.07 7.38 9.73
C THR A 235 -18.90 8.08 9.02
N ALA A 236 -17.79 7.35 8.79
CA ALA A 236 -16.59 7.89 8.14
C ALA A 236 -16.81 8.21 6.65
N ALA A 237 -17.43 7.29 5.91
CA ALA A 237 -17.70 7.49 4.49
C ALA A 237 -18.72 8.61 4.24
N ALA A 238 -19.78 8.70 5.08
CA ALA A 238 -20.77 9.77 4.98
C ALA A 238 -20.17 11.14 5.28
N ALA A 239 -19.21 11.23 6.21
CA ALA A 239 -18.51 12.45 6.57
C ALA A 239 -17.51 12.95 5.51
N GLY A 240 -17.23 12.17 4.46
CA GLY A 240 -16.30 12.57 3.40
C GLY A 240 -14.84 12.19 3.65
N CYS A 241 -14.57 11.23 4.55
CA CYS A 241 -13.21 10.69 4.70
C CYS A 241 -12.72 10.03 3.41
N HIS A 242 -11.43 10.12 3.12
CA HIS A 242 -10.89 9.78 1.80
C HIS A 242 -10.61 8.30 1.60
N SER A 243 -10.30 7.57 2.67
CA SER A 243 -10.15 6.11 2.62
C SER A 243 -10.61 5.42 3.89
N ILE A 244 -11.17 4.23 3.71
CA ILE A 244 -11.55 3.29 4.76
C ILE A 244 -10.55 2.15 4.78
N GLU A 245 -9.93 1.94 5.91
CA GLU A 245 -8.98 0.86 6.15
C GLU A 245 -9.70 -0.32 6.80
N HIS A 246 -9.36 -1.52 6.37
CA HIS A 246 -9.92 -2.81 6.80
C HIS A 246 -11.36 -3.00 6.33
N GLY A 247 -12.33 -2.29 6.87
CA GLY A 247 -13.73 -2.34 6.43
C GLY A 247 -14.42 -3.69 6.68
N PHE A 248 -13.95 -4.51 7.61
CA PHE A 248 -14.61 -5.78 7.93
C PHE A 248 -16.04 -5.54 8.39
N PHE A 249 -16.98 -6.37 7.93
CA PHE A 249 -18.40 -6.29 8.29
C PHE A 249 -19.09 -4.96 7.97
N MET A 250 -18.64 -4.25 6.94
CA MET A 250 -19.25 -2.97 6.58
C MET A 250 -20.64 -3.11 5.93
N GLY A 251 -20.88 -4.23 5.22
CA GLY A 251 -22.14 -4.50 4.54
C GLY A 251 -22.33 -3.81 3.20
N SER A 252 -23.26 -4.33 2.37
CA SER A 252 -23.46 -3.88 0.98
C SER A 252 -23.92 -2.42 0.85
N GLY A 253 -24.63 -1.88 1.84
CA GLY A 253 -25.04 -0.47 1.84
C GLY A 253 -23.83 0.47 1.90
N ASN A 254 -22.82 0.14 2.71
CA ASN A 254 -21.59 0.91 2.77
C ASN A 254 -20.71 0.72 1.55
N LEU A 255 -20.67 -0.49 0.95
CA LEU A 255 -19.97 -0.68 -0.32
C LEU A 255 -20.52 0.24 -1.42
N ARG A 256 -21.86 0.38 -1.53
CA ARG A 256 -22.48 1.36 -2.45
C ARG A 256 -22.08 2.78 -2.09
N LEU A 257 -22.12 3.15 -0.81
CA LEU A 257 -21.72 4.48 -0.35
C LEU A 257 -20.27 4.82 -0.69
N LEU A 258 -19.34 3.85 -0.57
CA LEU A 258 -17.94 4.03 -0.98
C LEU A 258 -17.83 4.24 -2.49
N ALA A 259 -18.56 3.46 -3.30
CA ALA A 259 -18.59 3.61 -4.75
C ALA A 259 -19.15 4.99 -5.16
N ASP A 260 -20.32 5.37 -4.64
CA ASP A 260 -21.02 6.62 -4.97
C ASP A 260 -20.20 7.87 -4.62
N LYS A 261 -19.43 7.79 -3.54
CA LYS A 261 -18.58 8.90 -3.05
C LYS A 261 -17.12 8.82 -3.50
N ALA A 262 -16.75 7.81 -4.30
CA ALA A 262 -15.38 7.54 -4.71
C ALA A 262 -14.38 7.45 -3.52
N VAL A 263 -14.83 6.92 -2.38
CA VAL A 263 -13.99 6.69 -1.20
C VAL A 263 -13.18 5.41 -1.42
N PHE A 264 -11.87 5.49 -1.30
CA PHE A 264 -11.02 4.31 -1.43
C PHE A 264 -11.25 3.32 -0.29
N TRP A 265 -11.33 2.04 -0.63
CA TRP A 265 -11.24 0.96 0.33
C TRP A 265 -9.85 0.31 0.27
N VAL A 266 -9.18 0.20 1.44
CA VAL A 266 -7.91 -0.51 1.62
C VAL A 266 -8.18 -1.72 2.50
N PRO A 267 -8.41 -2.92 1.93
CA PRO A 267 -9.03 -4.05 2.63
C PRO A 267 -8.16 -4.70 3.69
N THR A 268 -6.85 -4.77 3.47
CA THR A 268 -5.87 -5.44 4.35
C THR A 268 -6.31 -6.84 4.80
N ALA A 269 -6.95 -7.59 3.91
CA ALA A 269 -7.50 -8.91 4.20
C ALA A 269 -6.41 -9.92 4.57
N VAL A 270 -5.18 -9.67 4.11
CA VAL A 270 -3.99 -10.47 4.46
C VAL A 270 -3.77 -10.58 5.97
N THR A 271 -4.23 -9.62 6.79
CA THR A 271 -4.12 -9.69 8.25
C THR A 271 -4.81 -10.93 8.82
N MET A 272 -6.03 -11.23 8.34
CA MET A 272 -6.76 -12.43 8.76
C MET A 272 -6.15 -13.70 8.16
N HIS A 273 -5.69 -13.65 6.91
CA HIS A 273 -4.98 -14.75 6.27
C HIS A 273 -3.71 -15.13 7.03
N ALA A 274 -2.88 -14.16 7.36
CA ALA A 274 -1.65 -14.35 8.11
C ALA A 274 -1.93 -14.93 9.52
N TYR A 275 -3.00 -14.45 10.17
CA TYR A 275 -3.40 -14.94 11.46
C TYR A 275 -3.92 -16.40 11.40
N CYS A 276 -4.70 -16.78 10.37
CA CYS A 276 -5.09 -18.18 10.13
C CYS A 276 -3.86 -19.07 10.02
N ARG A 277 -2.90 -18.72 9.17
CA ARG A 277 -1.66 -19.49 8.98
C ARG A 277 -0.87 -19.63 10.28
N TYR A 278 -0.79 -18.58 11.07
CA TYR A 278 -0.12 -18.65 12.38
C TYR A 278 -0.81 -19.60 13.36
N LEU A 279 -2.14 -19.55 13.45
CA LEU A 279 -2.90 -20.48 14.30
C LEU A 279 -2.75 -21.93 13.84
N GLU A 280 -2.77 -22.19 12.52
CA GLU A 280 -2.53 -23.51 11.92
C GLU A 280 -1.15 -24.06 12.32
N GLN A 281 -0.11 -23.25 12.24
CA GLN A 281 1.26 -23.63 12.65
C GLN A 281 1.35 -24.01 14.14
N LEU A 282 0.48 -23.43 14.97
CA LEU A 282 0.39 -23.73 16.39
C LEU A 282 -0.57 -24.89 16.72
N GLY A 283 -1.23 -25.49 15.72
CA GLY A 283 -2.26 -26.51 15.92
C GLY A 283 -3.50 -25.98 16.65
N LYS A 284 -3.80 -24.66 16.55
CA LYS A 284 -4.94 -24.00 17.19
C LYS A 284 -6.11 -23.87 16.25
N GLU A 285 -7.31 -23.72 16.83
CA GLU A 285 -8.54 -23.48 16.06
C GLU A 285 -8.46 -22.18 15.26
N THR A 286 -8.86 -22.26 13.99
CA THR A 286 -8.84 -21.15 13.04
C THR A 286 -10.23 -20.62 12.65
N ASP A 287 -11.29 -21.27 13.12
CA ASP A 287 -12.68 -21.07 12.67
C ASP A 287 -13.10 -19.60 12.57
N ILE A 288 -12.87 -18.83 13.63
CA ILE A 288 -13.29 -17.42 13.65
C ILE A 288 -12.45 -16.57 12.70
N ALA A 289 -11.12 -16.79 12.68
CA ALA A 289 -10.24 -16.06 11.77
C ALA A 289 -10.58 -16.39 10.31
N ARG A 290 -10.83 -17.66 9.99
CA ARG A 290 -11.22 -18.12 8.65
C ARG A 290 -12.57 -17.52 8.23
N LYS A 291 -13.59 -17.57 9.09
CA LYS A 291 -14.90 -16.95 8.82
C LYS A 291 -14.78 -15.43 8.59
N ASN A 292 -13.91 -14.75 9.34
CA ASN A 292 -13.65 -13.32 9.12
C ASN A 292 -13.01 -13.08 7.74
N LEU A 293 -12.04 -13.91 7.33
CA LEU A 293 -11.40 -13.84 6.02
C LEU A 293 -12.40 -14.12 4.89
N ASP A 294 -13.16 -15.21 4.98
CA ASP A 294 -14.15 -15.61 3.97
C ASP A 294 -15.21 -14.51 3.77
N HIS A 295 -15.69 -13.92 4.87
CA HIS A 295 -16.62 -12.80 4.81
C HIS A 295 -15.98 -11.57 4.14
N GLN A 296 -14.69 -11.30 4.36
CA GLN A 296 -13.99 -10.18 3.72
C GLN A 296 -13.84 -10.44 2.22
N ILE A 297 -13.52 -11.67 1.81
CA ILE A 297 -13.45 -12.07 0.39
C ILE A 297 -14.83 -11.91 -0.28
N GLU A 298 -15.91 -12.28 0.40
CA GLU A 298 -17.27 -12.07 -0.11
C GLU A 298 -17.59 -10.58 -0.27
N GLN A 299 -17.19 -9.73 0.68
CA GLN A 299 -17.33 -8.27 0.55
C GLN A 299 -16.53 -7.72 -0.64
N LEU A 300 -15.28 -8.21 -0.86
CA LEU A 300 -14.45 -7.84 -2.01
C LEU A 300 -15.10 -8.24 -3.34
N HIS A 301 -15.68 -9.44 -3.42
CA HIS A 301 -16.43 -9.88 -4.60
C HIS A 301 -17.60 -8.92 -4.90
N ARG A 302 -18.37 -8.52 -3.88
CA ARG A 302 -19.46 -7.54 -4.01
C ARG A 302 -18.95 -6.14 -4.38
N ALA A 303 -17.80 -5.73 -3.82
CA ALA A 303 -17.18 -4.45 -4.12
C ALA A 303 -16.78 -4.35 -5.60
N ARG A 304 -16.31 -5.45 -6.21
CA ARG A 304 -16.02 -5.53 -7.65
C ARG A 304 -17.26 -5.25 -8.48
N GLN A 305 -18.39 -5.87 -8.14
CA GLN A 305 -19.68 -5.67 -8.84
C GLN A 305 -20.19 -4.22 -8.73
N LEU A 306 -19.85 -3.53 -7.65
CA LEU A 306 -20.25 -2.15 -7.39
C LEU A 306 -19.20 -1.11 -7.83
N ASN A 307 -18.08 -1.53 -8.42
CA ASN A 307 -16.96 -0.68 -8.82
C ASN A 307 -16.42 0.19 -7.66
N VAL A 308 -16.35 -0.36 -6.45
CA VAL A 308 -15.73 0.34 -5.31
C VAL A 308 -14.25 0.61 -5.60
N PRO A 309 -13.76 1.85 -5.43
CA PRO A 309 -12.35 2.13 -5.61
C PRO A 309 -11.50 1.39 -4.57
N ILE A 310 -10.60 0.50 -5.03
CA ILE A 310 -9.69 -0.25 -4.15
C ILE A 310 -8.26 0.25 -4.35
N ALA A 311 -7.53 0.41 -3.24
CA ALA A 311 -6.07 0.49 -3.24
C ALA A 311 -5.53 -0.64 -2.37
N LEU A 312 -4.47 -1.32 -2.84
CA LEU A 312 -3.85 -2.40 -2.09
C LEU A 312 -3.12 -1.83 -0.86
N GLY A 313 -3.32 -2.45 0.28
CA GLY A 313 -2.57 -2.21 1.51
C GLY A 313 -2.55 -3.46 2.36
N THR A 314 -1.46 -3.67 3.09
CA THR A 314 -1.22 -4.95 3.78
C THR A 314 -1.43 -4.88 5.29
N ASP A 315 -1.35 -3.69 5.89
CA ASP A 315 -1.22 -3.52 7.34
C ASP A 315 0.05 -4.21 7.89
N ALA A 316 1.15 -4.24 7.05
CA ALA A 316 2.42 -4.82 7.43
C ALA A 316 2.96 -4.16 8.71
N GLY A 317 3.52 -4.97 9.61
CA GLY A 317 3.79 -4.61 11.01
C GLY A 317 2.70 -5.06 11.98
N SER A 318 1.50 -5.43 11.49
CA SER A 318 0.51 -6.20 12.26
C SER A 318 0.99 -7.63 12.52
N PRO A 319 0.46 -8.32 13.54
CA PRO A 319 0.85 -9.69 13.87
C PRO A 319 0.84 -10.61 12.65
N ALA A 320 1.96 -11.31 12.41
CA ALA A 320 2.19 -12.24 11.29
C ALA A 320 2.18 -11.61 9.87
N VAL A 321 2.16 -10.27 9.74
CA VAL A 321 2.17 -9.58 8.45
C VAL A 321 3.54 -8.93 8.21
N ASP A 322 4.33 -9.52 7.32
CA ASP A 322 5.69 -9.10 7.03
C ASP A 322 5.72 -7.99 5.96
N HIS A 323 6.63 -7.03 6.12
CA HIS A 323 6.83 -5.95 5.16
C HIS A 323 7.31 -6.49 3.80
N GLY A 324 6.80 -5.89 2.73
CA GLY A 324 7.12 -6.26 1.34
C GLY A 324 6.44 -7.54 0.88
N HIS A 325 6.62 -8.67 1.55
CA HIS A 325 6.10 -9.96 1.12
C HIS A 325 4.57 -10.09 1.22
N ALA A 326 3.94 -9.44 2.19
CA ALA A 326 2.50 -9.46 2.38
C ALA A 326 1.71 -8.88 1.19
N VAL A 327 2.33 -8.05 0.36
CA VAL A 327 1.71 -7.51 -0.87
C VAL A 327 1.25 -8.63 -1.80
N VAL A 328 2.06 -9.68 -1.97
CA VAL A 328 1.71 -10.83 -2.82
C VAL A 328 0.53 -11.61 -2.23
N ASP A 329 0.49 -11.76 -0.91
CA ASP A 329 -0.60 -12.47 -0.26
C ASP A 329 -1.92 -11.69 -0.35
N GLU A 330 -1.91 -10.36 -0.20
CA GLU A 330 -3.08 -9.50 -0.42
C GLU A 330 -3.54 -9.56 -1.89
N MET A 331 -2.61 -9.56 -2.86
CA MET A 331 -2.93 -9.73 -4.28
C MET A 331 -3.67 -11.06 -4.53
N LYS A 332 -3.21 -12.16 -3.93
CA LYS A 332 -3.86 -13.48 -4.06
C LYS A 332 -5.29 -13.49 -3.51
N ILE A 333 -5.52 -12.79 -2.40
CA ILE A 333 -6.86 -12.67 -1.81
C ILE A 333 -7.78 -11.87 -2.75
N LEU A 334 -7.28 -10.80 -3.35
CA LEU A 334 -8.02 -10.03 -4.34
C LEU A 334 -8.35 -10.87 -5.59
N ILE A 335 -7.42 -11.68 -6.08
CA ILE A 335 -7.67 -12.63 -7.19
C ILE A 335 -8.72 -13.68 -6.77
N GLN A 336 -8.63 -14.22 -5.57
CA GLN A 336 -9.63 -15.14 -5.02
C GLN A 336 -11.04 -14.51 -4.95
N ALA A 337 -11.12 -13.19 -4.71
CA ALA A 337 -12.37 -12.44 -4.75
C ALA A 337 -12.87 -12.15 -6.18
N GLY A 338 -12.16 -12.60 -7.22
CA GLY A 338 -12.56 -12.53 -8.63
C GLY A 338 -11.98 -11.36 -9.43
N TYR A 339 -11.03 -10.59 -8.88
CA TYR A 339 -10.32 -9.56 -9.64
C TYR A 339 -9.28 -10.18 -10.58
N THR A 340 -9.06 -9.58 -11.76
CA THR A 340 -8.00 -10.01 -12.67
C THR A 340 -6.64 -9.53 -12.18
N ILE A 341 -5.57 -10.11 -12.72
CA ILE A 341 -4.21 -9.70 -12.33
C ILE A 341 -3.94 -8.24 -12.70
N GLU A 342 -4.47 -7.77 -13.82
CA GLU A 342 -4.33 -6.39 -14.28
C GLU A 342 -5.04 -5.41 -13.33
N GLU A 343 -6.26 -5.76 -12.86
CA GLU A 343 -6.98 -4.98 -11.85
C GLU A 343 -6.17 -4.93 -10.55
N VAL A 344 -5.63 -6.06 -10.11
CA VAL A 344 -4.84 -6.16 -8.85
C VAL A 344 -3.53 -5.38 -8.94
N ILE A 345 -2.82 -5.46 -10.06
CA ILE A 345 -1.63 -4.62 -10.29
C ILE A 345 -2.01 -3.13 -10.28
N ARG A 346 -3.12 -2.73 -10.88
CA ARG A 346 -3.61 -1.35 -10.80
C ARG A 346 -3.87 -0.92 -9.35
N PHE A 347 -4.46 -1.77 -8.51
CA PHE A 347 -4.72 -1.47 -7.10
C PHE A 347 -3.43 -1.27 -6.32
N ALA A 348 -2.42 -2.08 -6.61
CA ALA A 348 -1.11 -2.04 -5.99
C ALA A 348 -0.14 -1.04 -6.63
N SER A 349 -0.54 -0.27 -7.61
CA SER A 349 0.30 0.69 -8.30
C SER A 349 -0.42 2.03 -8.49
N PHE A 350 -1.18 2.20 -9.57
CA PHE A 350 -1.85 3.46 -9.90
C PHE A 350 -2.82 3.94 -8.83
N ASN A 351 -3.72 3.07 -8.35
CA ASN A 351 -4.70 3.45 -7.34
C ASN A 351 -4.02 3.83 -6.00
N GLY A 352 -3.01 3.05 -5.60
CA GLY A 352 -2.18 3.39 -4.44
C GLY A 352 -1.50 4.75 -4.59
N ALA A 353 -0.84 4.99 -5.73
CA ALA A 353 -0.18 6.26 -6.02
C ALA A 353 -1.17 7.45 -6.00
N GLN A 354 -2.36 7.27 -6.60
CA GLN A 354 -3.43 8.27 -6.59
C GLN A 354 -3.91 8.57 -5.15
N LEU A 355 -4.10 7.54 -4.34
CA LEU A 355 -4.49 7.68 -2.94
C LEU A 355 -3.45 8.45 -2.13
N LEU A 356 -2.17 8.16 -2.35
CA LEU A 356 -1.04 8.85 -1.70
C LEU A 356 -0.74 10.24 -2.28
N GLY A 357 -1.38 10.64 -3.37
CA GLY A 357 -1.11 11.91 -4.06
C GLY A 357 0.22 11.92 -4.83
N ILE A 358 0.74 10.77 -5.22
CA ILE A 358 1.98 10.61 -5.99
C ILE A 358 1.63 10.55 -7.48
N LYS A 359 2.01 11.57 -8.25
CA LYS A 359 1.62 11.71 -9.65
C LYS A 359 2.56 11.03 -10.65
N ASP A 360 3.76 10.70 -10.24
CA ASP A 360 4.87 10.21 -11.07
C ASP A 360 5.22 8.75 -10.80
N LEU A 361 4.25 7.96 -10.31
CA LEU A 361 4.38 6.54 -10.01
C LEU A 361 3.09 5.78 -10.36
N GLY A 362 3.21 4.48 -10.58
CA GLY A 362 2.07 3.56 -10.67
C GLY A 362 1.54 3.27 -12.07
N LEU A 363 2.03 3.98 -13.10
CA LEU A 363 1.72 3.71 -14.51
C LEU A 363 3.00 3.65 -15.35
N LEU A 364 3.00 2.79 -16.37
CA LEU A 364 3.94 2.81 -17.47
C LEU A 364 3.24 3.38 -18.70
N ALA A 365 3.47 4.67 -18.98
CA ALA A 365 2.86 5.39 -20.08
C ALA A 365 3.82 6.48 -20.61
N PRO A 366 3.70 6.91 -21.85
CA PRO A 366 4.49 8.03 -22.39
C PRO A 366 4.42 9.25 -21.47
N GLY A 367 5.57 9.88 -21.23
CA GLY A 367 5.75 11.02 -20.32
C GLY A 367 5.95 10.66 -18.85
N MET A 368 5.64 9.44 -18.42
CA MET A 368 5.88 8.99 -17.04
C MET A 368 7.36 8.66 -16.80
N PRO A 369 7.88 8.81 -15.57
CA PRO A 369 9.20 8.29 -15.23
C PRO A 369 9.27 6.77 -15.48
N ALA A 370 10.36 6.31 -16.04
CA ALA A 370 10.60 4.88 -16.30
C ALA A 370 10.94 4.12 -15.01
N THR A 371 9.95 4.03 -14.10
CA THR A 371 10.06 3.36 -12.80
C THR A 371 9.26 2.07 -12.84
N PHE A 372 9.96 0.94 -12.90
CA PHE A 372 9.34 -0.36 -13.18
C PHE A 372 10.06 -1.52 -12.49
N ILE A 373 9.35 -2.63 -12.38
CA ILE A 373 9.84 -3.90 -11.87
C ILE A 373 9.95 -4.87 -13.04
N VAL A 374 10.92 -5.75 -12.97
CA VAL A 374 11.08 -6.89 -13.86
C VAL A 374 10.90 -8.16 -13.06
N VAL A 375 10.02 -9.04 -13.49
CA VAL A 375 9.87 -10.40 -12.95
C VAL A 375 10.13 -11.42 -14.04
N GLU A 376 10.67 -12.57 -13.65
CA GLU A 376 10.97 -13.66 -14.55
C GLU A 376 9.70 -14.33 -15.08
N GLY A 377 9.68 -14.66 -16.36
CA GLY A 377 8.61 -15.40 -17.02
C GLY A 377 7.43 -14.55 -17.49
N ASP A 378 6.43 -15.24 -17.97
CA ASP A 378 5.18 -14.67 -18.46
C ASP A 378 4.23 -14.28 -17.31
N PRO A 379 3.16 -13.50 -17.59
CA PRO A 379 2.24 -13.03 -16.55
C PRO A 379 1.44 -14.09 -15.80
N SER A 380 1.41 -15.35 -16.27
CA SER A 380 0.74 -16.44 -15.55
C SER A 380 1.45 -16.78 -14.23
N GLY A 381 2.72 -16.41 -14.09
CA GLY A 381 3.48 -16.52 -12.84
C GLY A 381 3.13 -15.45 -11.80
N LEU A 382 2.37 -14.41 -12.17
CA LEU A 382 1.93 -13.38 -11.23
C LEU A 382 0.77 -13.89 -10.34
N PRO A 383 0.70 -13.44 -9.08
CA PRO A 383 1.60 -12.52 -8.40
C PRO A 383 2.82 -13.19 -7.73
N ASP A 384 2.98 -14.51 -7.82
CA ASP A 384 4.06 -15.23 -7.08
C ASP A 384 5.46 -14.80 -7.50
N SER A 385 5.70 -14.51 -8.78
CA SER A 385 6.98 -14.01 -9.27
C SER A 385 7.40 -12.66 -8.64
N LEU A 386 6.45 -11.87 -8.10
CA LEU A 386 6.72 -10.65 -7.34
C LEU A 386 7.35 -10.90 -5.96
N ARG A 387 7.38 -12.15 -5.46
CA ARG A 387 8.12 -12.44 -4.22
C ARG A 387 9.63 -12.26 -4.37
N ARG A 388 10.13 -12.35 -5.61
CA ARG A 388 11.55 -12.19 -5.95
C ARG A 388 11.70 -11.48 -7.28
N PRO A 389 11.49 -10.15 -7.33
CA PRO A 389 11.72 -9.39 -8.55
C PRO A 389 13.14 -9.59 -9.05
N LYS A 390 13.31 -9.79 -10.36
CA LYS A 390 14.61 -9.91 -11.02
C LYS A 390 15.39 -8.60 -10.99
N ALA A 391 14.68 -7.47 -11.11
CA ALA A 391 15.25 -6.13 -11.03
C ALA A 391 14.17 -5.08 -10.71
N VAL A 392 14.61 -3.97 -10.11
CA VAL A 392 13.85 -2.75 -9.92
C VAL A 392 14.58 -1.62 -10.63
N TYR A 393 13.84 -0.81 -11.37
CA TYR A 393 14.37 0.35 -12.08
C TYR A 393 13.69 1.62 -11.59
N LEU A 394 14.48 2.64 -11.33
CA LEU A 394 14.04 3.98 -10.95
C LEU A 394 14.50 4.97 -12.03
N LYS A 395 13.55 5.57 -12.75
CA LYS A 395 13.83 6.51 -13.85
C LYS A 395 14.81 5.94 -14.89
N GLY A 396 14.64 4.66 -15.28
CA GLY A 396 15.45 3.98 -16.24
C GLY A 396 16.78 3.41 -15.69
N GLU A 397 17.17 3.74 -14.48
CA GLU A 397 18.39 3.23 -13.84
C GLU A 397 18.07 2.03 -12.94
N ARG A 398 18.90 0.98 -13.07
CA ARG A 398 18.77 -0.20 -12.21
C ARG A 398 19.16 0.14 -10.78
N VAL A 399 18.28 -0.13 -9.83
CA VAL A 399 18.61 -0.01 -8.40
C VAL A 399 19.61 -1.09 -8.04
N SER A 400 20.88 -0.69 -7.81
CA SER A 400 22.00 -1.56 -7.45
C SER A 400 22.42 -1.30 -6.00
N GLY A 401 22.98 -2.33 -5.35
CA GLY A 401 23.56 -2.19 -3.99
C GLY A 401 22.71 -2.73 -2.86
N TYR A 402 21.43 -2.98 -3.06
CA TYR A 402 20.62 -3.75 -2.12
C TYR A 402 20.81 -5.24 -2.44
N LYS A 403 21.81 -5.89 -1.80
CA LYS A 403 21.82 -7.34 -1.74
C LYS A 403 20.49 -7.74 -1.10
N LEU A 404 19.63 -8.38 -1.88
CA LEU A 404 18.48 -9.14 -1.38
C LEU A 404 19.04 -10.15 -0.36
N ARG A 405 19.21 -9.72 0.90
CA ARG A 405 19.58 -10.63 1.97
C ARG A 405 18.34 -11.48 2.19
N GLY A 406 18.41 -12.66 1.57
CA GLY A 406 17.37 -13.66 1.68
C GLY A 406 17.00 -13.85 3.14
N ALA A 407 15.70 -13.92 3.39
CA ALA A 407 15.17 -14.46 4.60
C ALA A 407 15.78 -15.84 4.84
N ARG A 408 16.58 -15.96 5.91
CA ARG A 408 16.84 -17.24 6.57
C ARG A 408 15.84 -17.39 7.70
#